data_3603fd9906dc23debd78e8744c643ada
#
_entry.id   3603fd9906dc23debd78e8744c643ada
#
_cell.length_a   1.000
_cell.length_b   1.000
_cell.length_c   1.000
_cell.angle_alpha   90.00
_cell.angle_beta   90.00
_cell.angle_gamma   90.00
#
_symmetry.space_group_name_H-M   'P 1'
#
loop_
_entity.id
_entity.type
_entity.pdbx_description
1 polymer ?
#
loop_
_entity_poly.entity_id
_entity_poly.type
_entity_poly.pdbx_seq_one_letter_code
_entity_poly.pdbx_strand_id
1 'polypeptide(L)'
;MQQSDMDRCNAQYGRPGRVEFSLDVHGQARVELRFKDSALMVYLQGAHVTACQLGADAALLWTSQSANYQPGKAIRGGIPLCWPWFGAHPSRPNQPQHGYARTSGFDVINSEFEDDFTGIQLRLVLATPELSEWHANGDIELTVTLRLSGALWLQLDTYNRSTATVPVSLALHSYFNVGDVAQISMPGLVGLSYIDKLRAGEREQQTAPLVINEAVDRIYLDPPQSIEIHDPVLNRQVQVRSWGNTDLVVWNPGAEGARAMIDFDDAGYSKMVCVEPAIASGNRVLLVPGATLTVGQEITSTQLASDVG
;
A
#
# COMPACT_ATOMS: atom_id res chain seq x y z
N MET A 1 -11.04 -20.24 0.88
CA MET A 1 -10.93 -20.85 -0.46
C MET A 1 -10.39 -22.27 -0.33
N GLN A 2 -10.66 -23.14 -1.31
CA GLN A 2 -10.17 -24.53 -1.33
C GLN A 2 -9.08 -24.70 -2.40
N GLN A 3 -8.33 -25.81 -2.35
CA GLN A 3 -7.29 -26.08 -3.36
C GLN A 3 -7.87 -26.09 -4.79
N SER A 4 -9.07 -26.61 -4.98
CA SER A 4 -9.78 -26.61 -6.28
C SER A 4 -10.05 -25.19 -6.83
N ASP A 5 -10.13 -24.18 -5.96
CA ASP A 5 -10.27 -22.79 -6.39
C ASP A 5 -8.94 -22.27 -6.95
N MET A 6 -7.82 -22.64 -6.31
CA MET A 6 -6.48 -22.29 -6.80
C MET A 6 -6.16 -22.99 -8.12
N ASP A 7 -6.58 -24.26 -8.27
CA ASP A 7 -6.41 -25.00 -9.52
C ASP A 7 -7.17 -24.33 -10.67
N ARG A 8 -8.40 -23.82 -10.42
CA ARG A 8 -9.16 -23.04 -11.42
C ARG A 8 -8.48 -21.69 -11.73
N CYS A 9 -7.98 -20.97 -10.71
CA CYS A 9 -7.24 -19.74 -10.93
C CYS A 9 -5.98 -19.97 -11.76
N ASN A 10 -5.22 -21.03 -11.46
CA ASN A 10 -4.03 -21.39 -12.23
C ASN A 10 -4.38 -21.78 -13.68
N ALA A 11 -5.49 -22.52 -13.90
CA ALA A 11 -5.93 -22.88 -15.24
C ALA A 11 -6.35 -21.66 -16.09
N GLN A 12 -6.97 -20.66 -15.46
CA GLN A 12 -7.54 -19.50 -16.16
C GLN A 12 -6.54 -18.32 -16.26
N TYR A 13 -5.79 -18.03 -15.21
CA TYR A 13 -4.95 -16.85 -15.07
C TYR A 13 -3.47 -17.16 -14.81
N GLY A 14 -3.16 -18.43 -14.49
CA GLY A 14 -1.79 -18.85 -14.18
C GLY A 14 -0.92 -19.02 -15.41
N ARG A 15 0.38 -18.89 -15.21
CA ARG A 15 1.43 -19.25 -16.17
C ARG A 15 2.64 -19.73 -15.39
N PRO A 16 3.06 -20.99 -15.54
CA PRO A 16 4.20 -21.55 -14.79
C PRO A 16 5.43 -20.66 -14.86
N GLY A 17 6.04 -20.38 -13.70
CA GLY A 17 7.20 -19.51 -13.58
C GLY A 17 6.93 -18.01 -13.74
N ARG A 18 5.67 -17.60 -13.95
CA ARG A 18 5.29 -16.18 -14.07
C ARG A 18 4.18 -15.79 -13.10
N VAL A 19 3.06 -16.51 -13.07
CA VAL A 19 1.92 -16.29 -12.16
C VAL A 19 1.45 -17.62 -11.64
N GLU A 20 1.52 -17.82 -10.33
CA GLU A 20 1.16 -19.08 -9.67
C GLU A 20 0.30 -18.82 -8.44
N PHE A 21 -0.92 -19.39 -8.43
CA PHE A 21 -1.85 -19.31 -7.31
C PHE A 21 -1.67 -20.48 -6.35
N SER A 22 -1.70 -20.20 -5.05
CA SER A 22 -1.55 -21.19 -3.99
C SER A 22 -2.32 -20.79 -2.74
N LEU A 23 -2.48 -21.74 -1.82
CA LEU A 23 -2.87 -21.44 -0.45
C LEU A 23 -1.62 -21.34 0.42
N ASP A 24 -1.63 -20.42 1.38
CA ASP A 24 -0.61 -20.40 2.44
C ASP A 24 -0.90 -21.47 3.51
N VAL A 25 -0.06 -21.54 4.54
CA VAL A 25 -0.18 -22.48 5.66
C VAL A 25 -1.45 -22.27 6.51
N HIS A 26 -2.11 -21.12 6.37
CA HIS A 26 -3.36 -20.76 7.05
C HIS A 26 -4.59 -20.94 6.13
N GLY A 27 -4.41 -21.44 4.89
CA GLY A 27 -5.47 -21.60 3.90
C GLY A 27 -5.90 -20.29 3.22
N GLN A 28 -5.11 -19.23 3.32
CA GLN A 28 -5.35 -17.98 2.61
C GLN A 28 -4.85 -18.08 1.16
N ALA A 29 -5.69 -17.61 0.24
CA ALA A 29 -5.35 -17.58 -1.18
C ALA A 29 -4.37 -16.46 -1.49
N ARG A 30 -3.33 -16.81 -2.20
CA ARG A 30 -2.29 -15.88 -2.65
C ARG A 30 -1.83 -16.22 -4.07
N VAL A 31 -1.20 -15.24 -4.71
CA VAL A 31 -0.58 -15.39 -6.01
C VAL A 31 0.86 -14.86 -5.94
N GLU A 32 1.78 -15.61 -6.53
CA GLU A 32 3.15 -15.17 -6.74
C GLU A 32 3.32 -14.74 -8.20
N LEU A 33 3.82 -13.51 -8.39
CA LEU A 33 4.26 -13.03 -9.69
C LEU A 33 5.78 -13.07 -9.74
N ARG A 34 6.32 -13.52 -10.89
CA ARG A 34 7.76 -13.54 -11.16
C ARG A 34 8.07 -12.88 -12.49
N PHE A 35 9.14 -12.12 -12.50
CA PHE A 35 9.69 -11.53 -13.70
C PHE A 35 11.21 -11.44 -13.59
N LYS A 36 11.94 -12.26 -14.40
CA LYS A 36 13.40 -12.41 -14.29
C LYS A 36 13.78 -12.75 -12.83
N ASP A 37 14.65 -11.95 -12.23
CA ASP A 37 15.12 -12.12 -10.85
C ASP A 37 14.22 -11.42 -9.80
N SER A 38 13.07 -10.88 -10.23
CA SER A 38 12.11 -10.20 -9.35
C SER A 38 10.93 -11.11 -9.01
N ALA A 39 10.42 -10.98 -7.78
CA ALA A 39 9.27 -11.72 -7.28
C ALA A 39 8.35 -10.83 -6.43
N LEU A 40 7.04 -11.08 -6.53
CA LEU A 40 5.99 -10.38 -5.81
C LEU A 40 5.00 -11.38 -5.24
N MET A 41 4.69 -11.27 -3.94
CA MET A 41 3.65 -12.08 -3.29
C MET A 41 2.44 -11.21 -2.98
N VAL A 42 1.26 -11.64 -3.44
CA VAL A 42 -0.01 -10.92 -3.26
C VAL A 42 -1.05 -11.84 -2.68
N TYR A 43 -1.66 -11.45 -1.56
CA TYR A 43 -2.83 -12.14 -1.02
C TYR A 43 -4.09 -11.63 -1.71
N LEU A 44 -5.00 -12.54 -2.08
CA LEU A 44 -6.28 -12.16 -2.69
C LEU A 44 -7.18 -11.41 -1.72
N GLN A 45 -7.06 -11.67 -0.41
CA GLN A 45 -7.63 -10.79 0.60
C GLN A 45 -6.84 -9.48 0.63
N GLY A 46 -7.53 -8.38 0.40
CA GLY A 46 -6.95 -7.05 0.41
C GLY A 46 -6.20 -6.67 -0.87
N ALA A 47 -6.11 -7.55 -1.88
CA ALA A 47 -5.14 -7.41 -2.97
C ALA A 47 -3.75 -7.03 -2.43
N HIS A 48 -3.41 -7.63 -1.28
CA HIS A 48 -2.36 -7.17 -0.38
C HIS A 48 -1.00 -7.71 -0.80
N VAL A 49 -0.13 -6.82 -1.26
CA VAL A 49 1.28 -7.13 -1.52
C VAL A 49 1.99 -7.31 -0.18
N THR A 50 2.43 -8.53 0.14
CA THR A 50 3.11 -8.83 1.42
C THR A 50 4.62 -8.92 1.29
N ALA A 51 5.13 -9.25 0.10
CA ALA A 51 6.56 -9.31 -0.17
C ALA A 51 6.84 -8.84 -1.59
N CYS A 52 7.96 -8.17 -1.75
CA CYS A 52 8.50 -7.77 -3.06
C CYS A 52 10.02 -7.86 -3.02
N GLN A 53 10.58 -8.52 -4.04
CA GLN A 53 12.00 -8.63 -4.33
C GLN A 53 12.24 -8.03 -5.71
N LEU A 54 13.07 -7.03 -5.83
CA LEU A 54 13.49 -6.45 -7.10
C LEU A 54 14.95 -6.84 -7.36
N GLY A 55 15.16 -7.75 -8.32
CA GLY A 55 16.49 -8.29 -8.61
C GLY A 55 17.12 -8.99 -7.40
N ALA A 56 18.43 -8.78 -7.19
CA ALA A 56 19.20 -9.37 -6.10
C ALA A 56 19.24 -8.52 -4.81
N ASP A 57 18.50 -7.41 -4.76
CA ASP A 57 18.49 -6.49 -3.64
C ASP A 57 17.87 -7.11 -2.38
N ALA A 58 18.06 -6.46 -1.22
CA ALA A 58 17.32 -6.79 -0.01
C ALA A 58 15.81 -6.64 -0.21
N ALA A 59 15.00 -7.38 0.56
CA ALA A 59 13.53 -7.28 0.48
C ALA A 59 13.09 -5.81 0.48
N LEU A 60 12.22 -5.45 -0.48
CA LEU A 60 11.73 -4.08 -0.65
C LEU A 60 10.78 -3.69 0.47
N LEU A 61 9.91 -4.60 0.85
CA LEU A 61 8.84 -4.36 1.81
C LEU A 61 9.13 -5.06 3.13
N TRP A 62 8.69 -4.42 4.20
CA TRP A 62 8.68 -4.98 5.55
C TRP A 62 7.30 -5.55 5.86
N THR A 63 7.26 -6.73 6.45
CA THR A 63 6.04 -7.35 6.99
C THR A 63 6.35 -7.88 8.38
N SER A 64 5.47 -7.60 9.35
CA SER A 64 5.63 -8.05 10.72
C SER A 64 5.67 -9.57 10.82
N GLN A 65 6.59 -10.11 11.62
CA GLN A 65 6.62 -11.53 11.96
C GLN A 65 5.40 -11.93 12.81
N SER A 66 4.80 -10.95 13.51
CA SER A 66 3.57 -11.12 14.29
C SER A 66 2.30 -10.83 13.48
N ALA A 67 2.41 -10.62 12.16
CA ALA A 67 1.28 -10.31 11.30
C ALA A 67 0.23 -11.43 11.31
N ASN A 68 -1.05 -11.02 11.32
CA ASN A 68 -2.17 -11.94 11.35
C ASN A 68 -2.65 -12.28 9.95
N TYR A 69 -2.47 -13.53 9.53
CA TYR A 69 -2.90 -14.06 8.24
C TYR A 69 -4.28 -14.75 8.29
N GLN A 70 -5.19 -14.32 9.16
CA GLN A 70 -6.53 -14.89 9.27
C GLN A 70 -7.53 -14.16 8.36
N PRO A 71 -8.56 -14.87 7.84
CA PRO A 71 -9.64 -14.28 7.06
C PRO A 71 -10.30 -13.09 7.79
N GLY A 72 -10.51 -11.99 7.08
CA GLY A 72 -11.13 -10.77 7.61
C GLY A 72 -10.24 -9.93 8.55
N LYS A 73 -8.97 -10.30 8.73
CA LYS A 73 -7.97 -9.51 9.47
C LYS A 73 -6.99 -8.83 8.51
N ALA A 74 -6.66 -7.58 8.78
CA ALA A 74 -5.64 -6.89 8.01
C ALA A 74 -4.26 -7.48 8.33
N ILE A 75 -3.43 -7.68 7.31
CA ILE A 75 -2.04 -8.10 7.46
C ILE A 75 -1.19 -6.87 7.78
N ARG A 76 -0.30 -6.95 8.78
CA ARG A 76 0.59 -5.86 9.18
C ARG A 76 1.86 -5.86 8.34
N GLY A 77 2.11 -4.77 7.60
CA GLY A 77 3.25 -4.64 6.69
C GLY A 77 2.88 -4.81 5.22
N GLY A 78 3.85 -4.87 4.32
CA GLY A 78 3.60 -4.90 2.90
C GLY A 78 2.96 -3.62 2.37
N ILE A 79 1.90 -3.74 1.57
CA ILE A 79 1.14 -2.60 1.04
C ILE A 79 -0.37 -2.83 1.29
N PRO A 80 -0.88 -2.59 2.51
CA PRO A 80 -2.31 -2.56 2.76
C PRO A 80 -2.99 -1.44 1.97
N LEU A 81 -4.16 -1.71 1.41
CA LEU A 81 -4.97 -0.72 0.72
C LEU A 81 -5.96 -0.09 1.68
N CYS A 82 -5.80 1.20 1.97
CA CYS A 82 -6.78 1.98 2.73
C CYS A 82 -7.81 2.49 1.73
N TRP A 83 -9.05 1.94 1.76
CA TRP A 83 -10.10 2.29 0.81
C TRP A 83 -11.47 1.75 1.31
N PRO A 84 -12.59 2.45 1.13
CA PRO A 84 -12.76 3.71 0.40
C PRO A 84 -12.61 4.97 1.27
N TRP A 85 -12.08 4.84 2.47
CA TRP A 85 -11.63 5.97 3.30
C TRP A 85 -10.30 5.68 3.99
N PHE A 86 -9.53 6.76 4.21
CA PHE A 86 -8.32 6.75 5.01
C PHE A 86 -8.59 7.13 6.46
N GLY A 87 -7.99 6.42 7.42
CA GLY A 87 -8.15 6.69 8.85
C GLY A 87 -9.50 6.20 9.42
N ALA A 88 -10.00 6.88 10.43
CA ALA A 88 -11.32 6.63 10.99
C ALA A 88 -12.43 7.08 10.03
N HIS A 89 -13.56 6.36 10.05
CA HIS A 89 -14.72 6.79 9.25
C HIS A 89 -15.24 8.15 9.78
N PRO A 90 -15.49 9.12 8.90
CA PRO A 90 -15.74 10.51 9.29
C PRO A 90 -16.99 10.75 10.13
N SER A 91 -18.01 9.88 9.99
CA SER A 91 -19.30 10.04 10.66
C SER A 91 -19.74 8.80 11.46
N ARG A 92 -19.02 7.68 11.36
CA ARG A 92 -19.38 6.41 12.00
C ARG A 92 -18.17 5.79 12.72
N PRO A 93 -17.98 6.04 14.02
CA PRO A 93 -16.81 5.56 14.75
C PRO A 93 -16.70 4.03 14.86
N ASN A 94 -17.81 3.32 14.65
CA ASN A 94 -17.83 1.84 14.68
C ASN A 94 -17.43 1.18 13.33
N GLN A 95 -17.20 1.96 12.29
CA GLN A 95 -16.73 1.44 11.02
C GLN A 95 -15.22 1.14 11.10
N PRO A 96 -14.72 0.18 10.30
CA PRO A 96 -13.32 -0.20 10.36
C PRO A 96 -12.42 0.99 9.97
N GLN A 97 -11.33 1.16 10.70
CA GLN A 97 -10.29 2.10 10.29
C GLN A 97 -9.74 1.71 8.90
N HIS A 98 -9.51 2.70 8.06
CA HIS A 98 -8.96 2.56 6.71
C HIS A 98 -9.86 1.78 5.74
N GLY A 99 -11.16 1.78 5.95
CA GLY A 99 -12.13 1.17 5.05
C GLY A 99 -12.13 -0.35 5.02
N TYR A 100 -12.64 -0.90 3.93
CA TYR A 100 -12.93 -2.33 3.82
C TYR A 100 -11.89 -3.10 3.00
N ALA A 101 -11.17 -2.45 2.06
CA ALA A 101 -10.38 -3.15 1.05
C ALA A 101 -9.43 -4.18 1.67
N ARG A 102 -8.63 -3.79 2.68
CA ARG A 102 -7.59 -4.64 3.29
C ARG A 102 -8.10 -5.90 4.01
N THR A 103 -9.42 -6.01 4.23
CA THR A 103 -10.04 -7.17 4.89
C THR A 103 -11.01 -7.92 3.99
N SER A 104 -11.23 -7.44 2.75
CA SER A 104 -12.15 -8.02 1.77
C SER A 104 -11.43 -8.94 0.80
N GLY A 105 -12.11 -9.98 0.32
CA GLY A 105 -11.61 -10.83 -0.78
C GLY A 105 -11.74 -10.13 -2.11
N PHE A 106 -10.74 -10.23 -2.96
CA PHE A 106 -10.74 -9.72 -4.33
C PHE A 106 -10.86 -10.87 -5.32
N ASP A 107 -11.58 -10.63 -6.41
CA ASP A 107 -11.64 -11.50 -7.56
C ASP A 107 -10.48 -11.24 -8.52
N VAL A 108 -9.86 -12.29 -9.03
CA VAL A 108 -8.91 -12.18 -10.14
C VAL A 108 -9.70 -11.94 -11.43
N ILE A 109 -9.40 -10.89 -12.18
CA ILE A 109 -10.11 -10.56 -13.41
C ILE A 109 -9.22 -10.64 -14.65
N ASN A 110 -7.90 -10.52 -14.51
CA ASN A 110 -6.95 -10.61 -15.62
C ASN A 110 -5.53 -10.95 -15.13
N SER A 111 -4.71 -11.49 -16.03
CA SER A 111 -3.26 -11.60 -15.90
C SER A 111 -2.59 -11.24 -17.22
N GLU A 112 -1.41 -10.62 -17.14
CA GLU A 112 -0.65 -10.10 -18.29
C GLU A 112 0.75 -10.71 -18.30
N PHE A 113 1.22 -11.12 -19.48
CA PHE A 113 2.52 -11.80 -19.65
C PHE A 113 3.28 -11.18 -20.82
N GLU A 114 3.79 -9.97 -20.61
CA GLU A 114 4.55 -9.25 -21.63
C GLU A 114 6.06 -9.55 -21.55
N ASP A 115 6.81 -9.09 -22.53
CA ASP A 115 8.27 -9.30 -22.61
C ASP A 115 9.02 -8.47 -21.55
N ASP A 116 8.42 -7.40 -21.05
CA ASP A 116 8.99 -6.43 -20.11
C ASP A 116 8.36 -6.46 -18.71
N PHE A 117 7.20 -7.14 -18.53
CA PHE A 117 6.58 -7.31 -17.21
C PHE A 117 5.69 -8.56 -17.09
N THR A 118 5.37 -8.91 -15.83
CA THR A 118 4.29 -9.81 -15.44
C THR A 118 3.26 -9.02 -14.66
N GLY A 119 1.99 -9.16 -14.98
CA GLY A 119 0.91 -8.40 -14.34
C GLY A 119 -0.28 -9.23 -13.90
N ILE A 120 -1.06 -8.66 -12.97
CA ILE A 120 -2.34 -9.19 -12.51
C ILE A 120 -3.30 -8.04 -12.21
N GLN A 121 -4.58 -8.27 -12.48
CA GLN A 121 -5.66 -7.36 -12.10
C GLN A 121 -6.63 -8.06 -11.15
N LEU A 122 -6.92 -7.38 -10.06
CA LEU A 122 -7.81 -7.82 -8.99
C LEU A 122 -8.95 -6.81 -8.82
N ARG A 123 -10.15 -7.29 -8.48
CA ARG A 123 -11.33 -6.44 -8.36
C ARG A 123 -12.09 -6.71 -7.06
N LEU A 124 -12.51 -5.63 -6.42
CA LEU A 124 -13.47 -5.63 -5.31
C LEU A 124 -14.67 -4.77 -5.70
N VAL A 125 -15.88 -5.29 -5.48
CA VAL A 125 -17.12 -4.52 -5.60
C VAL A 125 -17.77 -4.43 -4.23
N LEU A 126 -17.98 -3.21 -3.74
CA LEU A 126 -18.77 -2.96 -2.54
C LEU A 126 -20.20 -2.62 -2.92
N ALA A 127 -21.14 -3.42 -2.44
CA ALA A 127 -22.56 -3.26 -2.69
C ALA A 127 -23.18 -2.14 -1.81
N THR A 128 -24.36 -1.68 -2.21
CA THR A 128 -25.14 -0.64 -1.53
C THR A 128 -25.26 -0.76 -0.02
N PRO A 129 -25.41 -1.94 0.64
CA PRO A 129 -25.48 -2.03 2.08
C PRO A 129 -24.27 -1.45 2.81
N GLU A 130 -23.06 -1.66 2.26
CA GLU A 130 -21.83 -1.10 2.81
C GLU A 130 -21.70 0.40 2.55
N LEU A 131 -22.36 0.89 1.48
CA LEU A 131 -22.35 2.29 1.06
C LEU A 131 -23.59 3.09 1.52
N SER A 132 -24.51 2.48 2.25
CA SER A 132 -25.79 3.10 2.64
C SER A 132 -25.61 4.42 3.43
N GLU A 133 -24.50 4.58 4.12
CA GLU A 133 -24.15 5.81 4.83
C GLU A 133 -23.86 7.00 3.92
N TRP A 134 -23.56 6.77 2.65
CA TRP A 134 -23.30 7.82 1.65
C TRP A 134 -24.54 8.13 0.82
N HIS A 135 -25.68 7.51 1.18
CA HIS A 135 -26.94 7.63 0.44
C HIS A 135 -26.83 7.26 -1.05
N ALA A 136 -25.81 6.44 -1.38
CA ALA A 136 -25.61 5.93 -2.71
C ALA A 136 -26.45 4.67 -2.96
N ASN A 137 -27.08 4.59 -4.13
CA ASN A 137 -27.75 3.38 -4.61
C ASN A 137 -26.90 2.79 -5.72
N GLY A 138 -26.45 1.54 -5.55
CA GLY A 138 -25.56 0.85 -6.47
C GLY A 138 -24.21 0.53 -5.82
N ASP A 139 -23.24 0.29 -6.66
CA ASP A 139 -21.95 -0.25 -6.24
C ASP A 139 -20.83 0.77 -6.45
N ILE A 140 -19.74 0.62 -5.69
CA ILE A 140 -18.45 1.20 -6.04
C ILE A 140 -17.45 0.07 -6.24
N GLU A 141 -16.65 0.17 -7.26
CA GLU A 141 -15.70 -0.83 -7.70
C GLU A 141 -14.27 -0.33 -7.51
N LEU A 142 -13.43 -1.19 -6.95
CA LEU A 142 -11.99 -0.98 -6.91
C LEU A 142 -11.30 -2.02 -7.78
N THR A 143 -10.60 -1.58 -8.82
CA THR A 143 -9.67 -2.40 -9.58
C THR A 143 -8.25 -2.11 -9.13
N VAL A 144 -7.51 -3.16 -8.79
CA VAL A 144 -6.09 -3.11 -8.44
C VAL A 144 -5.31 -3.76 -9.56
N THR A 145 -4.44 -2.99 -10.20
CA THR A 145 -3.51 -3.49 -11.21
C THR A 145 -2.10 -3.51 -10.64
N LEU A 146 -1.47 -4.67 -10.70
CA LEU A 146 -0.09 -4.89 -10.28
C LEU A 146 0.74 -5.32 -11.48
N ARG A 147 1.91 -4.73 -11.67
CA ARG A 147 2.90 -5.15 -12.67
C ARG A 147 4.27 -5.23 -12.02
N LEU A 148 4.95 -6.32 -12.30
CA LEU A 148 6.30 -6.59 -11.85
C LEU A 148 7.24 -6.62 -13.05
N SER A 149 8.25 -5.77 -12.99
CA SER A 149 9.34 -5.69 -13.95
C SER A 149 10.66 -5.60 -13.17
N GLY A 150 11.57 -4.68 -13.53
CA GLY A 150 12.62 -4.18 -12.63
C GLY A 150 12.08 -3.20 -11.58
N ALA A 151 10.77 -2.95 -11.57
CA ALA A 151 10.02 -2.09 -10.66
C ALA A 151 8.74 -2.80 -10.21
N LEU A 152 8.18 -2.35 -9.08
CA LEU A 152 6.81 -2.65 -8.68
C LEU A 152 5.89 -1.49 -9.07
N TRP A 153 4.97 -1.74 -10.00
CA TRP A 153 3.93 -0.80 -10.38
C TRP A 153 2.59 -1.25 -9.80
N LEU A 154 1.90 -0.35 -9.10
CA LEU A 154 0.62 -0.60 -8.43
C LEU A 154 -0.32 0.57 -8.68
N GLN A 155 -1.52 0.29 -9.21
CA GLN A 155 -2.56 1.29 -9.46
C GLN A 155 -3.90 0.84 -8.91
N LEU A 156 -4.61 1.80 -8.33
CA LEU A 156 -5.99 1.71 -7.87
C LEU A 156 -6.88 2.54 -8.77
N ASP A 157 -7.86 1.90 -9.39
CA ASP A 157 -8.92 2.55 -10.16
C ASP A 157 -10.24 2.37 -9.40
N THR A 158 -10.74 3.45 -8.82
CA THR A 158 -12.05 3.48 -8.13
C THR A 158 -13.12 3.97 -9.10
N TYR A 159 -14.06 3.13 -9.44
CA TYR A 159 -15.17 3.45 -10.35
C TYR A 159 -16.49 3.54 -9.58
N ASN A 160 -17.18 4.68 -9.70
CA ASN A 160 -18.48 4.88 -9.08
C ASN A 160 -19.59 4.38 -10.01
N ARG A 161 -20.11 3.19 -9.74
CA ARG A 161 -21.25 2.59 -10.46
C ARG A 161 -22.61 2.98 -9.85
N SER A 162 -22.59 3.72 -8.73
CA SER A 162 -23.81 4.14 -8.04
C SER A 162 -24.49 5.33 -8.74
N THR A 163 -25.66 5.70 -8.26
CA THR A 163 -26.43 6.84 -8.77
C THR A 163 -26.18 8.15 -8.02
N ALA A 164 -25.29 8.15 -7.03
CA ALA A 164 -24.96 9.30 -6.21
C ALA A 164 -23.46 9.58 -6.19
N THR A 165 -23.08 10.80 -5.85
CA THR A 165 -21.68 11.17 -5.60
C THR A 165 -21.19 10.50 -4.34
N VAL A 166 -20.02 9.83 -4.40
CA VAL A 166 -19.39 9.11 -3.30
C VAL A 166 -18.10 9.81 -2.89
N PRO A 167 -17.93 10.19 -1.61
CA PRO A 167 -16.68 10.76 -1.13
C PRO A 167 -15.65 9.64 -0.94
N VAL A 168 -14.51 9.73 -1.63
CA VAL A 168 -13.42 8.75 -1.55
C VAL A 168 -12.17 9.39 -0.99
N SER A 169 -11.55 8.75 -0.02
CA SER A 169 -10.17 8.96 0.40
C SER A 169 -9.46 7.62 0.47
N LEU A 170 -8.15 7.59 0.28
CA LEU A 170 -7.41 6.33 0.19
C LEU A 170 -5.93 6.52 0.52
N ALA A 171 -5.22 5.41 0.73
CA ALA A 171 -3.77 5.37 0.75
C ALA A 171 -3.24 4.01 0.29
N LEU A 172 -2.08 4.06 -0.37
CA LEU A 172 -1.20 2.92 -0.61
C LEU A 172 -0.23 2.83 0.58
N HIS A 173 -0.62 2.11 1.64
CA HIS A 173 0.07 2.12 2.94
C HIS A 173 1.37 1.29 2.91
N SER A 174 2.34 1.72 2.09
CA SER A 174 3.56 0.98 1.80
C SER A 174 4.54 1.00 2.95
N TYR A 175 4.84 -0.18 3.51
CA TYR A 175 5.85 -0.41 4.55
C TYR A 175 7.17 -0.79 3.89
N PHE A 176 8.10 0.14 3.79
CA PHE A 176 9.44 -0.14 3.25
C PHE A 176 10.33 -0.77 4.32
N ASN A 177 11.01 -1.86 3.94
CA ASN A 177 12.06 -2.43 4.75
C ASN A 177 13.30 -1.53 4.68
N VAL A 178 13.90 -1.21 5.82
CA VAL A 178 15.12 -0.39 5.91
C VAL A 178 16.12 -1.02 6.87
N GLY A 179 17.39 -0.73 6.65
CA GLY A 179 18.46 -1.25 7.49
C GLY A 179 18.43 -0.71 8.93
N ASP A 180 18.15 0.59 9.07
CA ASP A 180 17.94 1.27 10.34
C ASP A 180 17.18 2.57 10.08
N VAL A 181 15.97 2.69 10.63
CA VAL A 181 15.11 3.84 10.39
C VAL A 181 15.70 5.17 10.89
N ALA A 182 16.58 5.14 11.89
CA ALA A 182 17.26 6.32 12.40
C ALA A 182 18.37 6.84 11.46
N GLN A 183 18.81 6.02 10.50
CA GLN A 183 19.88 6.35 9.56
C GLN A 183 19.39 6.68 8.15
N ILE A 184 18.11 6.42 7.83
CA ILE A 184 17.58 6.78 6.52
C ILE A 184 17.41 8.29 6.38
N SER A 185 17.36 8.76 5.13
CA SER A 185 16.97 10.14 4.82
C SER A 185 16.00 10.19 3.65
N MET A 186 15.15 11.22 3.66
CA MET A 186 14.16 11.52 2.62
C MET A 186 14.28 12.99 2.24
N PRO A 187 15.27 13.37 1.42
CA PRO A 187 15.58 14.78 1.13
C PRO A 187 14.42 15.52 0.46
N GLY A 188 13.62 14.83 -0.33
CA GLY A 188 12.46 15.40 -1.02
C GLY A 188 11.32 15.91 -0.11
N LEU A 189 11.39 15.66 1.20
CA LEU A 189 10.41 16.18 2.16
C LEU A 189 10.73 17.60 2.66
N VAL A 190 11.97 18.05 2.52
CA VAL A 190 12.38 19.38 2.99
C VAL A 190 11.65 20.47 2.20
N GLY A 191 11.07 21.43 2.92
CA GLY A 191 10.29 22.53 2.36
C GLY A 191 8.79 22.25 2.27
N LEU A 192 8.34 21.00 2.42
CA LEU A 192 6.93 20.66 2.38
C LEU A 192 6.22 21.04 3.68
N SER A 193 4.97 21.46 3.56
CA SER A 193 4.05 21.58 4.70
C SER A 193 3.47 20.21 5.05
N TYR A 194 3.25 19.96 6.34
CA TYR A 194 2.63 18.72 6.81
C TYR A 194 1.66 18.97 7.97
N ILE A 195 0.78 18.01 8.18
CA ILE A 195 -0.11 17.90 9.34
C ILE A 195 0.49 16.84 10.26
N ASP A 196 0.83 17.20 11.50
CA ASP A 196 1.35 16.28 12.51
C ASP A 196 0.19 15.68 13.31
N LYS A 197 -0.13 14.40 13.08
CA LYS A 197 -1.23 13.72 13.77
C LYS A 197 -0.92 13.41 15.24
N LEU A 198 0.36 13.37 15.61
CA LEU A 198 0.79 13.21 17.01
C LEU A 198 0.70 14.52 17.80
N ARG A 199 0.55 15.65 17.10
CA ARG A 199 0.38 16.99 17.67
C ARG A 199 -1.00 17.56 17.37
N ALA A 200 -2.04 16.77 17.60
CA ALA A 200 -3.44 17.17 17.41
C ALA A 200 -3.78 17.74 16.01
N GLY A 201 -3.01 17.40 14.98
CA GLY A 201 -3.23 17.88 13.62
C GLY A 201 -2.69 19.28 13.35
N GLU A 202 -1.70 19.74 14.12
CA GLU A 202 -1.01 21.01 13.86
C GLU A 202 -0.34 20.98 12.48
N ARG A 203 -0.39 22.14 11.78
CA ARG A 203 0.31 22.33 10.51
C ARG A 203 1.67 22.94 10.75
N GLU A 204 2.68 22.28 10.21
CA GLU A 204 4.07 22.70 10.28
C GLU A 204 4.75 22.63 8.89
N GLN A 205 5.97 23.10 8.80
CA GLN A 205 6.82 22.99 7.61
C GLN A 205 8.06 22.16 7.94
N GLN A 206 8.43 21.25 7.06
CA GLN A 206 9.65 20.45 7.17
C GLN A 206 10.88 21.30 6.81
N THR A 207 11.49 21.93 7.78
CA THR A 207 12.60 22.88 7.57
C THR A 207 13.98 22.23 7.52
N ALA A 208 14.09 20.99 7.96
CA ALA A 208 15.33 20.19 7.97
C ALA A 208 15.03 18.74 7.53
N PRO A 209 16.04 17.93 7.17
CA PRO A 209 15.83 16.50 6.89
C PRO A 209 15.08 15.81 8.03
N LEU A 210 14.10 14.97 7.68
CA LEU A 210 13.36 14.17 8.65
C LEU A 210 14.31 13.14 9.28
N VAL A 211 14.38 13.12 10.61
CA VAL A 211 15.07 12.10 11.41
C VAL A 211 14.01 11.34 12.19
N ILE A 212 14.03 10.01 12.11
CA ILE A 212 13.04 9.13 12.76
C ILE A 212 13.69 8.46 13.96
N ASN A 213 13.73 9.16 15.10
CA ASN A 213 14.20 8.64 16.39
C ASN A 213 13.06 8.32 17.38
N GLU A 214 11.86 8.75 17.05
CA GLU A 214 10.62 8.57 17.80
C GLU A 214 9.45 8.29 16.85
N ALA A 215 8.24 8.17 17.37
CA ALA A 215 7.05 7.99 16.54
C ALA A 215 6.86 9.18 15.58
N VAL A 216 6.49 8.89 14.34
CA VAL A 216 6.16 9.87 13.29
C VAL A 216 4.81 9.48 12.68
N ASP A 217 3.88 10.44 12.58
CA ASP A 217 2.61 10.29 11.85
C ASP A 217 2.28 11.62 11.19
N ARG A 218 2.84 11.85 10.00
CA ARG A 218 2.76 13.11 9.26
C ARG A 218 2.10 12.94 7.92
N ILE A 219 1.20 13.85 7.58
CA ILE A 219 0.58 13.95 6.25
C ILE A 219 1.19 15.16 5.57
N TYR A 220 2.11 14.94 4.63
CA TYR A 220 2.70 15.98 3.79
C TYR A 220 1.72 16.37 2.70
N LEU A 221 1.56 17.67 2.49
CA LEU A 221 0.62 18.28 1.55
C LEU A 221 1.32 18.61 0.25
N ASP A 222 0.62 18.38 -0.87
CA ASP A 222 1.12 18.67 -2.23
C ASP A 222 2.55 18.13 -2.47
N PRO A 223 2.80 16.81 -2.20
CA PRO A 223 4.13 16.24 -2.34
C PRO A 223 4.58 16.24 -3.80
N PRO A 224 5.90 16.25 -4.07
CA PRO A 224 6.41 16.01 -5.41
C PRO A 224 6.02 14.59 -5.88
N GLN A 225 5.96 14.38 -7.19
CA GLN A 225 5.61 13.08 -7.77
C GLN A 225 6.59 11.95 -7.44
N SER A 226 7.76 12.27 -6.94
CA SER A 226 8.79 11.30 -6.57
C SER A 226 9.41 11.65 -5.24
N ILE A 227 9.46 10.66 -4.35
CA ILE A 227 10.16 10.72 -3.06
C ILE A 227 11.18 9.58 -3.03
N GLU A 228 12.35 9.88 -2.49
CA GLU A 228 13.44 8.92 -2.33
C GLU A 228 13.68 8.61 -0.86
N ILE A 229 13.92 7.33 -0.58
CA ILE A 229 14.40 6.84 0.71
C ILE A 229 15.84 6.41 0.50
N HIS A 230 16.78 7.16 1.07
CA HIS A 230 18.19 6.81 1.06
C HIS A 230 18.49 5.95 2.29
N ASP A 231 18.94 4.74 2.08
CA ASP A 231 19.25 3.76 3.12
C ASP A 231 20.74 3.39 3.07
N PRO A 232 21.60 4.05 3.84
CA PRO A 232 23.03 3.80 3.82
C PRO A 232 23.40 2.43 4.43
N VAL A 233 22.55 1.86 5.30
CA VAL A 233 22.81 0.55 5.93
C VAL A 233 22.62 -0.57 4.93
N LEU A 234 21.59 -0.51 4.08
CA LEU A 234 21.36 -1.47 3.00
C LEU A 234 22.05 -1.04 1.68
N ASN A 235 22.78 0.09 1.69
CA ASN A 235 23.46 0.67 0.52
C ASN A 235 22.52 0.79 -0.69
N ARG A 236 21.32 1.33 -0.47
CA ARG A 236 20.31 1.48 -1.52
C ARG A 236 19.53 2.78 -1.45
N GLN A 237 18.98 3.16 -2.58
CA GLN A 237 18.00 4.21 -2.75
C GLN A 237 16.69 3.57 -3.25
N VAL A 238 15.61 3.74 -2.51
CA VAL A 238 14.27 3.36 -2.97
C VAL A 238 13.57 4.62 -3.45
N GLN A 239 13.12 4.61 -4.71
CA GLN A 239 12.32 5.70 -5.28
C GLN A 239 10.85 5.29 -5.31
N VAL A 240 9.98 6.14 -4.79
CA VAL A 240 8.52 6.04 -4.85
C VAL A 240 8.02 7.15 -5.74
N ARG A 241 7.68 6.83 -6.99
CA ARG A 241 7.00 7.73 -7.91
C ARG A 241 5.51 7.49 -7.82
N SER A 242 4.71 8.54 -7.62
CA SER A 242 3.26 8.42 -7.43
C SER A 242 2.48 9.38 -8.33
N TRP A 243 1.20 9.06 -8.53
CA TRP A 243 0.26 9.88 -9.31
C TRP A 243 -1.15 9.79 -8.75
N GLY A 244 -1.93 10.84 -8.96
CA GLY A 244 -3.33 10.94 -8.54
C GLY A 244 -3.53 11.18 -7.03
N ASN A 245 -2.49 11.10 -6.22
CA ASN A 245 -2.48 11.45 -4.81
C ASN A 245 -2.37 12.97 -4.60
N THR A 246 -2.95 13.48 -3.54
CA THR A 246 -2.84 14.88 -3.10
C THR A 246 -1.92 15.03 -1.89
N ASP A 247 -1.68 13.93 -1.21
CA ASP A 247 -0.96 13.88 0.05
C ASP A 247 0.07 12.73 0.03
N LEU A 248 1.04 12.79 0.94
CA LEU A 248 1.96 11.69 1.24
C LEU A 248 1.99 11.49 2.75
N VAL A 249 1.72 10.28 3.21
CA VAL A 249 1.87 9.94 4.63
C VAL A 249 3.26 9.38 4.88
N VAL A 250 3.94 9.87 5.92
CA VAL A 250 5.13 9.23 6.47
C VAL A 250 4.81 8.81 7.90
N TRP A 251 4.95 7.50 8.16
CA TRP A 251 4.60 6.91 9.42
C TRP A 251 5.65 5.92 9.94
N ASN A 252 5.91 6.01 11.24
CA ASN A 252 6.61 5.01 12.02
C ASN A 252 6.04 5.02 13.44
N PRO A 253 5.69 3.87 14.03
CA PRO A 253 5.04 3.83 15.35
C PRO A 253 5.96 4.20 16.52
N GLY A 254 7.28 4.21 16.30
CA GLY A 254 8.24 4.27 17.38
C GLY A 254 8.19 3.04 18.30
N ALA A 255 9.05 3.00 19.31
CA ALA A 255 9.17 1.85 20.19
C ALA A 255 7.90 1.60 21.04
N GLU A 256 7.25 2.66 21.52
CA GLU A 256 6.05 2.51 22.36
C GLU A 256 4.84 2.08 21.54
N GLY A 257 4.65 2.67 20.35
CA GLY A 257 3.58 2.30 19.44
C GLY A 257 3.71 0.86 18.93
N ALA A 258 4.95 0.41 18.62
CA ALA A 258 5.21 -0.97 18.22
C ALA A 258 4.76 -1.96 19.31
N ARG A 259 5.17 -1.76 20.57
CA ARG A 259 4.77 -2.61 21.71
C ARG A 259 3.26 -2.59 22.01
N ALA A 260 2.58 -1.51 21.67
CA ALA A 260 1.13 -1.41 21.88
C ALA A 260 0.29 -2.19 20.85
N MET A 261 0.88 -2.58 19.71
CA MET A 261 0.20 -3.30 18.63
C MET A 261 0.52 -4.79 18.69
N ILE A 262 -0.49 -5.63 18.92
CA ILE A 262 -0.35 -7.09 19.07
C ILE A 262 0.16 -7.79 17.79
N ASP A 263 -0.06 -7.17 16.63
CA ASP A 263 0.33 -7.67 15.31
C ASP A 263 1.62 -7.03 14.76
N PHE A 264 2.38 -6.35 15.64
CA PHE A 264 3.63 -5.67 15.27
C PHE A 264 4.79 -6.19 16.13
N ASP A 265 5.96 -6.42 15.53
CA ASP A 265 7.14 -6.84 16.26
C ASP A 265 7.68 -5.69 17.12
N ASP A 266 7.98 -5.92 18.40
CA ASP A 266 8.45 -4.88 19.33
C ASP A 266 9.64 -4.08 18.79
N ALA A 267 10.59 -4.74 18.11
CA ALA A 267 11.76 -4.12 17.48
C ALA A 267 11.54 -3.75 15.99
N GLY A 268 10.41 -4.15 15.41
CA GLY A 268 10.15 -3.99 13.98
C GLY A 268 10.16 -2.53 13.52
N TYR A 269 9.79 -1.59 14.40
CA TYR A 269 9.78 -0.16 14.09
C TYR A 269 11.14 0.36 13.60
N SER A 270 12.25 -0.23 14.08
CA SER A 270 13.60 0.18 13.67
C SER A 270 13.99 -0.28 12.26
N LYS A 271 13.20 -1.17 11.66
CA LYS A 271 13.46 -1.82 10.37
C LYS A 271 12.47 -1.41 9.28
N MET A 272 11.58 -0.46 9.54
CA MET A 272 10.58 -0.03 8.57
C MET A 272 10.31 1.47 8.62
N VAL A 273 9.84 1.98 7.49
CA VAL A 273 9.18 3.28 7.38
C VAL A 273 8.01 3.14 6.41
N CYS A 274 6.87 3.76 6.73
CA CYS A 274 5.80 3.91 5.74
C CYS A 274 6.00 5.21 4.97
N VAL A 275 5.87 5.10 3.63
CA VAL A 275 5.77 6.22 2.71
C VAL A 275 4.57 5.92 1.81
N GLU A 276 3.49 6.68 1.99
CA GLU A 276 2.17 6.31 1.50
C GLU A 276 1.61 7.40 0.57
N PRO A 277 1.58 7.21 -0.75
CA PRO A 277 0.75 8.05 -1.62
C PRO A 277 -0.71 7.97 -1.17
N ALA A 278 -1.34 9.14 -0.92
CA ALA A 278 -2.64 9.21 -0.26
C ALA A 278 -3.52 10.37 -0.73
N ILE A 279 -4.80 10.25 -0.42
CA ILE A 279 -5.79 11.31 -0.36
C ILE A 279 -6.31 11.28 1.07
N ALA A 280 -5.72 12.07 1.98
CA ALA A 280 -5.81 11.84 3.43
C ALA A 280 -6.09 13.08 4.29
N SER A 281 -5.60 14.25 3.93
CA SER A 281 -5.58 15.48 4.77
C SER A 281 -6.95 16.13 5.03
N GLY A 282 -8.03 15.35 5.01
CA GLY A 282 -9.40 15.86 4.99
C GLY A 282 -9.90 16.13 3.57
N ASN A 283 -9.01 16.09 2.59
CA ASN A 283 -9.34 16.06 1.18
C ASN A 283 -10.04 14.74 0.86
N ARG A 284 -11.23 14.81 0.28
CA ARG A 284 -11.94 13.67 -0.29
C ARG A 284 -12.30 14.03 -1.70
N VAL A 285 -12.04 13.11 -2.61
CA VAL A 285 -12.54 13.26 -3.97
C VAL A 285 -14.02 12.92 -3.95
N LEU A 286 -14.85 13.87 -4.39
CA LEU A 286 -16.26 13.66 -4.59
C LEU A 286 -16.46 13.00 -5.96
N LEU A 287 -16.48 11.67 -5.97
CA LEU A 287 -16.56 10.87 -7.19
C LEU A 287 -18.00 10.80 -7.68
N VAL A 288 -18.30 11.52 -8.75
CA VAL A 288 -19.65 11.54 -9.34
C VAL A 288 -19.98 10.20 -10.01
N PRO A 289 -21.28 9.87 -10.24
CA PRO A 289 -21.69 8.67 -10.96
C PRO A 289 -21.00 8.52 -12.31
N GLY A 290 -20.49 7.32 -12.60
CA GLY A 290 -19.79 7.00 -13.84
C GLY A 290 -18.33 7.49 -13.93
N ALA A 291 -17.83 8.20 -12.92
CA ALA A 291 -16.44 8.65 -12.89
C ALA A 291 -15.48 7.59 -12.30
N THR A 292 -14.21 7.70 -12.69
CA THR A 292 -13.10 6.90 -12.14
C THR A 292 -12.09 7.82 -11.49
N LEU A 293 -11.64 7.43 -10.28
CA LEU A 293 -10.50 8.01 -9.59
C LEU A 293 -9.33 7.04 -9.71
N THR A 294 -8.21 7.50 -10.26
CA THR A 294 -6.98 6.72 -10.39
C THR A 294 -5.91 7.26 -9.46
N VAL A 295 -5.33 6.39 -8.63
CA VAL A 295 -4.15 6.68 -7.80
C VAL A 295 -3.19 5.52 -7.91
N GLY A 296 -1.89 5.81 -8.03
CA GLY A 296 -0.90 4.73 -8.15
C GLY A 296 0.49 5.13 -7.70
N GLN A 297 1.36 4.11 -7.72
CA GLN A 297 2.79 4.26 -7.43
C GLN A 297 3.61 3.30 -8.27
N GLU A 298 4.83 3.72 -8.58
CA GLU A 298 5.89 2.88 -9.10
C GLU A 298 7.08 2.94 -8.14
N ILE A 299 7.58 1.80 -7.75
CA ILE A 299 8.66 1.67 -6.77
C ILE A 299 9.84 1.00 -7.45
N THR A 300 11.00 1.65 -7.38
CA THR A 300 12.28 1.11 -7.83
C THR A 300 13.28 1.07 -6.69
N SER A 301 14.27 0.19 -6.80
CA SER A 301 15.41 0.11 -5.88
C SER A 301 16.70 0.11 -6.70
N THR A 302 17.65 0.94 -6.31
CA THR A 302 18.97 1.05 -6.92
C THR A 302 20.03 1.16 -5.83
N GLN A 303 21.28 0.86 -6.15
CA GLN A 303 22.37 1.14 -5.22
C GLN A 303 22.45 2.63 -4.94
N LEU A 304 22.73 2.98 -3.69
CA LEU A 304 23.00 4.37 -3.30
C LEU A 304 24.24 4.86 -4.03
N ALA A 305 24.11 6.00 -4.71
CA ALA A 305 25.24 6.60 -5.39
C ALA A 305 26.36 6.85 -4.36
N SER A 306 27.57 6.36 -4.62
CA SER A 306 28.74 6.71 -3.84
C SER A 306 28.94 8.22 -4.01
N ASP A 307 28.97 8.98 -2.94
CA ASP A 307 29.49 10.36 -3.00
C ASP A 307 30.93 10.27 -3.53
N VAL A 308 31.09 10.55 -4.81
CA VAL A 308 32.42 10.77 -5.39
C VAL A 308 32.86 12.13 -4.85
N GLY A 309 33.62 12.11 -3.76
CA GLY A 309 34.17 13.24 -3.05
C GLY A 309 35.09 14.12 -3.92
#